data_3a9b698abedaece3b95a136fa54a4b94
#
_entry.id   3a9b698abedaece3b95a136fa54a4b94
#
_cell.length_a   1.000
_cell.length_b   1.000
_cell.length_c   1.000
_cell.angle_alpha   90.00
_cell.angle_beta   90.00
_cell.angle_gamma   90.00
#
_symmetry.space_group_name_H-M   'P 1'
#
loop_
_entity.id
_entity.type
_entity.pdbx_description
1 polymer ?
#
loop_
_entity_poly.entity_id
_entity_poly.type
_entity_poly.pdbx_seq_one_letter_code
_entity_poly.pdbx_strand_id
1 'polypeptide(L)'
;MNILLEKVKSSIINNWQRKLIIFSICFAVIFMILLINFIIEYKRNNIDTMYAIHGVVMTDGAEYYKKPKESRWFFNRISKLKIGTDSYIVGSETTEDGKQWYKIKSGKKVGYILKENIDYYEIDLESEYVLMADVSKFNVIQKDFETKEEFQVFLLKHNFNYAYIRAGGRGYGKDGNFYIDPNFKMFVEACEYLGIPYGFYYIDEALNSEEVDEEVEFMYDFICKNSTSKNILPLVIDIEKYDDNINARTKDIWEDRKYLATELVDKFLAKGISSIIYTNANMANEYLSEVNTCFWLAYYDRENRIPKQWYTSLEDQEATKNEELMNKMIAWQFTESGAGKEIDYKVDVNLVKNDFFIEYVKKYTKDK
;
A
#
# COMPACT_ATOMS: atom_id res chain seq x y z
N MET A 1 20.95 87.63 10.19
CA MET A 1 19.82 86.63 10.36
C MET A 1 19.71 85.65 9.20
N ASN A 2 19.83 86.09 7.95
CA ASN A 2 19.73 85.24 6.78
C ASN A 2 20.78 84.09 6.63
N ILE A 3 22.06 84.40 6.96
CA ILE A 3 23.18 83.46 6.87
C ILE A 3 23.07 82.31 7.94
N LEU A 4 22.50 82.62 9.08
CA LEU A 4 22.27 81.57 10.13
C LEU A 4 21.12 80.64 9.75
N LEU A 5 20.08 81.19 9.16
CA LEU A 5 18.92 80.38 8.64
C LEU A 5 19.32 79.46 7.50
N GLU A 6 20.17 79.86 6.58
CA GLU A 6 20.69 79.04 5.49
C GLU A 6 21.61 77.90 6.02
N LYS A 7 22.49 78.20 7.03
CA LYS A 7 23.29 77.12 7.63
C LYS A 7 22.46 76.12 8.40
N VAL A 8 21.39 76.52 9.09
CA VAL A 8 20.46 75.59 9.76
C VAL A 8 19.68 74.78 8.75
N LYS A 9 19.17 75.38 7.66
CA LYS A 9 18.49 74.64 6.55
C LYS A 9 19.42 73.62 5.91
N SER A 10 20.67 73.99 5.60
CA SER A 10 21.63 73.08 4.98
C SER A 10 22.03 71.92 5.92
N SER A 11 22.13 72.21 7.22
CA SER A 11 22.41 71.16 8.23
C SER A 11 21.24 70.17 8.38
N ILE A 12 20.00 70.66 8.32
CA ILE A 12 18.79 69.80 8.36
C ILE A 12 18.69 68.98 7.10
N ILE A 13 18.90 69.53 5.95
CA ILE A 13 18.87 68.85 4.64
C ILE A 13 19.97 67.77 4.61
N ASN A 14 21.19 68.08 5.02
CA ASN A 14 22.29 67.10 5.08
C ASN A 14 22.02 65.96 6.07
N ASN A 15 21.38 66.25 7.20
CA ASN A 15 20.98 65.20 8.17
C ASN A 15 19.88 64.29 7.62
N TRP A 16 18.92 64.87 6.89
CA TRP A 16 17.87 64.09 6.21
C TRP A 16 18.45 63.22 5.08
N GLN A 17 19.33 63.74 4.26
CA GLN A 17 20.00 62.99 3.20
C GLN A 17 20.83 61.84 3.76
N ARG A 18 21.58 62.06 4.84
CA ARG A 18 22.31 60.97 5.56
C ARG A 18 21.37 59.89 6.07
N LYS A 19 20.25 60.26 6.70
CA LYS A 19 19.25 59.29 7.16
C LYS A 19 18.64 58.51 6.04
N LEU A 20 18.36 59.12 4.90
CA LEU A 20 17.84 58.51 3.69
C LEU A 20 18.83 57.50 3.10
N ILE A 21 20.11 57.86 3.03
CA ILE A 21 21.18 56.96 2.56
C ILE A 21 21.33 55.75 3.50
N ILE A 22 21.34 55.95 4.82
CA ILE A 22 21.42 54.85 5.78
C ILE A 22 20.20 53.93 5.64
N PHE A 23 19.00 54.47 5.54
CA PHE A 23 17.77 53.69 5.31
C PHE A 23 17.83 52.88 4.01
N SER A 24 18.30 53.50 2.91
CA SER A 24 18.45 52.80 1.62
C SER A 24 19.48 51.67 1.71
N ILE A 25 20.59 51.87 2.37
CA ILE A 25 21.62 50.83 2.60
C ILE A 25 21.04 49.69 3.46
N CYS A 26 20.36 50.01 4.57
CA CYS A 26 19.71 48.98 5.41
C CYS A 26 18.67 48.19 4.64
N PHE A 27 17.84 48.86 3.83
CA PHE A 27 16.84 48.20 2.98
C PHE A 27 17.49 47.29 1.94
N ALA A 28 18.56 47.74 1.27
CA ALA A 28 19.30 46.94 0.30
C ALA A 28 19.93 45.69 0.94
N VAL A 29 20.50 45.85 2.14
CA VAL A 29 21.08 44.72 2.91
C VAL A 29 20.00 43.71 3.31
N ILE A 30 18.86 44.20 3.84
CA ILE A 30 17.73 43.32 4.18
C ILE A 30 17.21 42.60 2.93
N PHE A 31 17.04 43.31 1.82
CA PHE A 31 16.60 42.74 0.56
C PHE A 31 17.57 41.67 0.04
N MET A 32 18.89 41.93 0.09
CA MET A 32 19.92 40.96 -0.27
C MET A 32 19.86 39.70 0.63
N ILE A 33 19.67 39.85 1.93
CA ILE A 33 19.53 38.73 2.86
C ILE A 33 18.29 37.90 2.52
N LEU A 34 17.16 38.55 2.22
CA LEU A 34 15.93 37.88 1.82
C LEU A 34 16.09 37.15 0.49
N LEU A 35 16.76 37.76 -0.48
CA LEU A 35 17.04 37.17 -1.80
C LEU A 35 17.96 35.93 -1.67
N ILE A 36 19.04 36.05 -0.88
CA ILE A 36 19.94 34.91 -0.61
C ILE A 36 19.19 33.77 0.06
N ASN A 37 18.37 34.07 1.07
CA ASN A 37 17.54 33.04 1.73
C ASN A 37 16.56 32.41 0.74
N PHE A 38 15.91 33.18 -0.12
CA PHE A 38 15.03 32.66 -1.15
C PHE A 38 15.76 31.73 -2.12
N ILE A 39 16.95 32.09 -2.59
CA ILE A 39 17.76 31.27 -3.50
C ILE A 39 18.18 29.96 -2.79
N ILE A 40 18.60 30.04 -1.54
CA ILE A 40 18.97 28.85 -0.75
C ILE A 40 17.77 27.92 -0.59
N GLU A 41 16.59 28.45 -0.23
CA GLU A 41 15.36 27.66 -0.09
C GLU A 41 14.90 27.09 -1.42
N TYR A 42 14.96 27.85 -2.49
CA TYR A 42 14.63 27.38 -3.84
C TYR A 42 15.52 26.20 -4.25
N LYS A 43 16.85 26.32 -4.13
CA LYS A 43 17.78 25.24 -4.45
C LYS A 43 17.58 24.01 -3.57
N ARG A 44 17.31 24.19 -2.25
CA ARG A 44 17.04 23.09 -1.33
C ARG A 44 15.78 22.33 -1.71
N ASN A 45 14.71 23.03 -2.08
CA ASN A 45 13.40 22.42 -2.36
C ASN A 45 13.25 21.88 -3.80
N ASN A 46 14.14 22.29 -4.70
CA ASN A 46 14.13 21.83 -6.10
C ASN A 46 15.04 20.58 -6.26
N ILE A 47 14.62 19.47 -5.67
CA ILE A 47 15.30 18.17 -5.78
C ILE A 47 14.46 17.28 -6.68
N ASP A 48 15.14 16.58 -7.60
CA ASP A 48 14.54 15.53 -8.40
C ASP A 48 14.18 14.33 -7.52
N THR A 49 13.00 13.79 -7.72
CA THR A 49 12.48 12.62 -6.99
C THR A 49 12.26 11.42 -7.90
N MET A 50 12.72 11.46 -9.13
CA MET A 50 12.51 10.41 -10.11
C MET A 50 13.01 9.04 -9.65
N TYR A 51 14.10 9.02 -8.87
CA TYR A 51 14.70 7.80 -8.31
C TYR A 51 14.61 7.74 -6.78
N ALA A 52 13.73 8.52 -6.19
CA ALA A 52 13.58 8.56 -4.75
C ALA A 52 12.76 7.36 -4.24
N ILE A 53 13.09 6.90 -3.05
CA ILE A 53 12.30 5.88 -2.34
C ILE A 53 11.03 6.55 -1.81
N HIS A 54 9.89 5.92 -2.02
CA HIS A 54 8.62 6.37 -1.44
C HIS A 54 8.56 5.97 0.03
N GLY A 55 8.53 6.96 0.91
CA GLY A 55 8.46 6.76 2.35
C GLY A 55 7.18 7.29 2.95
N VAL A 56 6.77 6.72 4.06
CA VAL A 56 5.58 7.11 4.82
C VAL A 56 5.97 7.44 6.25
N VAL A 57 5.48 8.56 6.75
CA VAL A 57 5.69 8.95 8.16
C VAL A 57 4.93 8.00 9.08
N MET A 58 5.64 7.36 10.02
CA MET A 58 5.11 6.33 10.91
C MET A 58 4.74 6.86 12.31
N THR A 59 5.13 8.10 12.64
CA THR A 59 4.90 8.72 13.95
C THR A 59 4.10 10.00 13.79
N ASP A 60 2.96 10.12 14.50
CA ASP A 60 2.19 11.35 14.47
C ASP A 60 2.94 12.51 15.13
N GLY A 61 2.91 13.67 14.49
CA GLY A 61 3.61 14.84 14.93
C GLY A 61 5.13 14.78 14.79
N ALA A 62 5.66 13.86 13.96
CA ALA A 62 7.09 13.75 13.69
C ALA A 62 7.71 15.09 13.27
N GLU A 63 8.77 15.49 13.93
CA GLU A 63 9.40 16.78 13.68
C GLU A 63 10.26 16.74 12.40
N TYR A 64 10.13 17.76 11.58
CA TYR A 64 10.76 17.92 10.28
C TYR A 64 11.66 19.16 10.27
N TYR A 65 12.95 19.00 9.95
CA TYR A 65 13.98 19.99 10.18
C TYR A 65 14.70 20.42 8.90
N LYS A 66 15.28 21.64 8.90
CA LYS A 66 16.11 22.15 7.78
C LYS A 66 17.49 21.48 7.74
N LYS A 67 18.00 21.02 8.87
CA LYS A 67 19.28 20.33 9.05
C LYS A 67 19.08 19.11 9.95
N PRO A 68 19.92 18.06 9.84
CA PRO A 68 19.81 16.83 10.62
C PRO A 68 20.24 17.07 12.08
N LYS A 69 19.50 17.90 12.78
CA LYS A 69 19.74 18.27 14.17
C LYS A 69 18.41 18.62 14.83
N GLU A 70 18.10 17.93 15.92
CA GLU A 70 16.98 18.33 16.77
C GLU A 70 17.22 19.75 17.31
N SER A 71 16.19 20.55 17.30
CA SER A 71 16.30 21.92 17.81
C SER A 71 14.99 22.31 18.45
N ARG A 72 15.09 22.73 19.72
CA ARG A 72 13.96 23.38 20.43
C ARG A 72 13.59 24.72 19.78
N TRP A 73 14.54 25.31 19.02
CA TRP A 73 14.35 26.61 18.37
C TRP A 73 13.66 26.42 17.01
N PHE A 74 12.63 27.23 16.77
CA PHE A 74 11.84 27.22 15.55
C PHE A 74 12.64 27.49 14.24
N PHE A 75 13.83 28.05 14.33
CA PHE A 75 14.68 28.39 13.17
C PHE A 75 15.12 27.15 12.35
N ASN A 76 15.32 25.99 13.00
CA ASN A 76 15.69 24.76 12.31
C ASN A 76 14.48 23.89 11.95
N ARG A 77 13.39 23.96 12.72
CA ARG A 77 12.19 23.17 12.45
C ARG A 77 11.41 23.75 11.28
N ILE A 78 11.03 22.89 10.32
CA ILE A 78 10.18 23.26 9.18
C ILE A 78 8.71 23.13 9.59
N SER A 79 8.33 21.97 10.12
CA SER A 79 6.95 21.65 10.52
C SER A 79 6.94 20.39 11.39
N LYS A 80 5.75 19.97 11.79
CA LYS A 80 5.44 18.61 12.21
C LYS A 80 4.69 17.92 11.09
N LEU A 81 4.95 16.64 10.89
CA LEU A 81 4.27 15.79 9.91
C LEU A 81 3.31 14.86 10.65
N LYS A 82 2.20 14.56 10.04
CA LYS A 82 1.23 13.58 10.56
C LYS A 82 1.66 12.17 10.15
N ILE A 83 1.25 11.19 10.94
CA ILE A 83 1.31 9.79 10.54
C ILE A 83 0.60 9.59 9.19
N GLY A 84 1.13 8.73 8.33
CA GLY A 84 0.61 8.51 6.98
C GLY A 84 1.07 9.53 5.94
N THR A 85 1.81 10.60 6.32
CA THR A 85 2.27 11.60 5.36
C THR A 85 3.21 10.99 4.33
N ASP A 86 2.82 11.04 3.06
CA ASP A 86 3.63 10.65 1.91
C ASP A 86 4.88 11.54 1.78
N SER A 87 6.02 10.92 1.54
CA SER A 87 7.29 11.61 1.41
C SER A 87 8.25 10.85 0.48
N TYR A 88 9.19 11.56 -0.12
CA TYR A 88 10.24 10.96 -0.95
C TYR A 88 11.55 11.00 -0.17
N ILE A 89 12.15 9.85 0.10
CA ILE A 89 13.48 9.74 0.71
C ILE A 89 14.51 9.99 -0.39
N VAL A 90 15.25 11.07 -0.25
CA VAL A 90 16.24 11.54 -1.25
C VAL A 90 17.67 11.47 -0.75
N GLY A 91 17.90 10.93 0.43
CA GLY A 91 19.21 10.72 1.02
C GLY A 91 19.14 10.37 2.50
N SER A 92 20.28 10.00 3.05
CA SER A 92 20.46 9.68 4.46
C SER A 92 21.71 10.35 5.03
N GLU A 93 21.71 10.60 6.32
CA GLU A 93 22.85 11.19 7.03
C GLU A 93 22.90 10.65 8.47
N THR A 94 24.11 10.34 8.95
CA THR A 94 24.34 9.99 10.37
C THR A 94 25.11 11.13 11.02
N THR A 95 24.57 11.68 12.09
CA THR A 95 25.19 12.78 12.84
C THR A 95 26.25 12.26 13.82
N GLU A 96 27.11 13.16 14.33
CA GLU A 96 28.21 12.81 15.25
C GLU A 96 27.71 12.14 16.55
N ASP A 97 26.47 12.42 16.97
CA ASP A 97 25.82 11.78 18.11
C ASP A 97 25.20 10.40 17.77
N GLY A 98 25.45 9.88 16.55
CA GLY A 98 25.00 8.56 16.09
C GLY A 98 23.56 8.49 15.64
N LYS A 99 22.81 9.61 15.64
CA LYS A 99 21.44 9.62 15.14
C LYS A 99 21.40 9.50 13.62
N GLN A 100 20.49 8.66 13.12
CA GLN A 100 20.26 8.46 11.69
C GLN A 100 19.10 9.33 11.23
N TRP A 101 19.30 10.03 10.13
CA TRP A 101 18.36 10.94 9.53
C TRP A 101 18.12 10.59 8.06
N TYR A 102 16.87 10.66 7.65
CA TYR A 102 16.56 10.71 6.22
C TYR A 102 16.34 12.14 5.78
N LYS A 103 16.95 12.50 4.65
CA LYS A 103 16.61 13.70 3.91
C LYS A 103 15.40 13.38 3.06
N ILE A 104 14.30 14.08 3.31
CA ILE A 104 13.04 13.81 2.63
C ILE A 104 12.50 15.04 1.93
N LYS A 105 11.70 14.81 0.88
CA LYS A 105 10.83 15.80 0.26
C LYS A 105 9.39 15.45 0.60
N SER A 106 8.74 16.32 1.37
CA SER A 106 7.33 16.22 1.72
C SER A 106 6.59 17.43 1.15
N GLY A 107 5.67 17.19 0.23
CA GLY A 107 5.06 18.23 -0.58
C GLY A 107 6.10 19.08 -1.32
N LYS A 108 6.11 20.39 -1.09
CA LYS A 108 7.04 21.35 -1.74
C LYS A 108 8.32 21.60 -0.95
N LYS A 109 8.52 20.97 0.21
CA LYS A 109 9.64 21.25 1.11
C LYS A 109 10.59 20.07 1.19
N VAL A 110 11.88 20.38 1.34
CA VAL A 110 12.94 19.40 1.60
C VAL A 110 13.57 19.68 2.95
N GLY A 111 13.78 18.61 3.72
CA GLY A 111 14.37 18.69 5.05
C GLY A 111 14.75 17.30 5.57
N TYR A 112 14.89 17.19 6.88
CA TYR A 112 15.37 15.99 7.57
C TYR A 112 14.36 15.52 8.61
N ILE A 113 14.16 14.23 8.68
CA ILE A 113 13.36 13.53 9.68
C ILE A 113 14.23 12.41 10.28
N LEU A 114 14.05 12.10 11.56
CA LEU A 114 14.69 10.93 12.16
C LEU A 114 14.24 9.66 11.45
N LYS A 115 15.19 8.73 11.20
CA LYS A 115 14.92 7.46 10.52
C LYS A 115 13.78 6.68 11.19
N GLU A 116 13.73 6.68 12.52
CA GLU A 116 12.70 5.97 13.30
C GLU A 116 11.26 6.48 13.09
N ASN A 117 11.09 7.68 12.49
CA ASN A 117 9.77 8.30 12.27
C ASN A 117 9.24 8.13 10.86
N ILE A 118 9.96 7.45 9.97
CA ILE A 118 9.57 7.22 8.58
C ILE A 118 10.01 5.83 8.16
N ASP A 119 9.17 5.17 7.40
CA ASP A 119 9.46 3.84 6.84
C ASP A 119 9.14 3.78 5.35
N TYR A 120 9.56 2.71 4.68
CA TYR A 120 9.34 2.46 3.27
C TYR A 120 9.27 0.94 3.02
N TYR A 121 8.63 0.59 1.93
CA TYR A 121 8.51 -0.80 1.54
C TYR A 121 9.84 -1.31 0.95
N GLU A 122 10.23 -2.47 1.43
CA GLU A 122 11.32 -3.28 0.89
C GLU A 122 10.83 -4.72 0.79
N ILE A 123 10.87 -5.30 -0.42
CA ILE A 123 10.41 -6.67 -0.63
C ILE A 123 11.38 -7.65 0.02
N ASP A 124 10.84 -8.54 0.83
CA ASP A 124 11.59 -9.68 1.36
C ASP A 124 11.72 -10.76 0.28
N LEU A 125 12.93 -10.97 -0.22
CA LEU A 125 13.25 -11.97 -1.25
C LEU A 125 13.85 -13.25 -0.67
N GLU A 126 14.14 -13.32 0.63
CA GLU A 126 14.91 -14.37 1.25
C GLU A 126 14.05 -15.31 2.12
N SER A 127 13.01 -14.77 2.75
CA SER A 127 12.12 -15.58 3.59
C SER A 127 11.31 -16.57 2.75
N GLU A 128 11.19 -17.80 3.24
CA GLU A 128 10.39 -18.86 2.63
C GLU A 128 8.90 -18.52 2.64
N TYR A 129 8.44 -17.91 3.74
CA TYR A 129 7.05 -17.46 3.91
C TYR A 129 7.02 -16.00 4.31
N VAL A 130 6.06 -15.28 3.75
CA VAL A 130 5.84 -13.86 4.02
C VAL A 130 4.36 -13.55 4.21
N LEU A 131 4.06 -12.39 4.78
CA LEU A 131 2.68 -11.94 4.99
C LEU A 131 2.09 -11.32 3.73
N MET A 132 0.81 -11.60 3.51
CA MET A 132 -0.03 -11.02 2.49
C MET A 132 -1.34 -10.54 3.12
N ALA A 133 -1.71 -9.29 2.85
CA ALA A 133 -3.01 -8.75 3.23
C ALA A 133 -4.03 -8.99 2.12
N ASP A 134 -5.28 -9.30 2.46
CA ASP A 134 -6.37 -9.16 1.51
C ASP A 134 -7.44 -8.22 2.07
N VAL A 135 -7.95 -7.36 1.17
CA VAL A 135 -8.76 -6.22 1.56
C VAL A 135 -9.94 -5.98 0.62
N SER A 136 -10.99 -5.42 1.21
CA SER A 136 -12.21 -5.09 0.51
C SER A 136 -12.93 -3.91 1.16
N LYS A 137 -14.08 -3.52 0.61
CA LYS A 137 -14.96 -2.51 1.23
C LYS A 137 -15.29 -2.79 2.69
N PHE A 138 -15.23 -4.06 3.14
CA PHE A 138 -15.58 -4.40 4.52
C PHE A 138 -14.58 -3.82 5.51
N ASN A 139 -13.31 -3.73 5.17
CA ASN A 139 -12.30 -3.09 6.02
C ASN A 139 -12.57 -1.59 6.21
N VAL A 140 -13.15 -0.92 5.21
CA VAL A 140 -13.62 0.48 5.35
C VAL A 140 -14.87 0.55 6.21
N ILE A 141 -15.84 -0.35 5.99
CA ILE A 141 -17.08 -0.42 6.77
C ILE A 141 -16.80 -0.71 8.25
N GLN A 142 -15.83 -1.58 8.53
CA GLN A 142 -15.39 -1.96 9.87
C GLN A 142 -14.48 -0.91 10.52
N LYS A 143 -14.10 0.14 9.77
CA LYS A 143 -13.19 1.22 10.18
C LYS A 143 -11.77 0.78 10.49
N ASP A 144 -11.29 -0.26 9.82
CA ASP A 144 -9.88 -0.62 9.85
C ASP A 144 -9.06 0.44 9.12
N PHE A 145 -9.57 0.88 7.95
CA PHE A 145 -8.94 1.91 7.12
C PHE A 145 -10.00 2.86 6.54
N GLU A 146 -9.89 4.15 6.84
CA GLU A 146 -10.72 5.20 6.23
C GLU A 146 -9.99 5.88 5.06
N THR A 147 -8.66 5.78 5.02
CA THR A 147 -7.78 6.43 4.04
C THR A 147 -6.69 5.50 3.51
N LYS A 148 -6.14 5.83 2.34
CA LYS A 148 -4.98 5.10 1.81
C LYS A 148 -3.76 5.21 2.73
N GLU A 149 -3.59 6.35 3.41
CA GLU A 149 -2.50 6.62 4.32
C GLU A 149 -2.52 5.68 5.53
N GLU A 150 -3.70 5.38 6.06
CA GLU A 150 -3.86 4.39 7.14
C GLU A 150 -3.51 2.98 6.67
N PHE A 151 -3.94 2.60 5.48
CA PHE A 151 -3.58 1.32 4.90
C PHE A 151 -2.07 1.20 4.61
N GLN A 152 -1.44 2.27 4.11
CA GLN A 152 0.02 2.32 3.91
C GLN A 152 0.78 2.09 5.23
N VAL A 153 0.37 2.78 6.30
CA VAL A 153 0.97 2.61 7.64
C VAL A 153 0.79 1.18 8.14
N PHE A 154 -0.38 0.59 7.94
CA PHE A 154 -0.67 -0.79 8.31
C PHE A 154 0.27 -1.78 7.59
N LEU A 155 0.40 -1.67 6.26
CA LEU A 155 1.24 -2.55 5.46
C LEU A 155 2.71 -2.49 5.90
N LEU A 156 3.25 -1.29 6.10
CA LEU A 156 4.64 -1.10 6.54
C LEU A 156 4.86 -1.57 7.97
N LYS A 157 3.98 -1.19 8.90
CA LYS A 157 4.09 -1.54 10.32
C LYS A 157 4.16 -3.06 10.56
N HIS A 158 3.47 -3.82 9.72
CA HIS A 158 3.36 -5.27 9.87
C HIS A 158 4.15 -6.05 8.81
N ASN A 159 5.00 -5.36 8.02
CA ASN A 159 5.89 -5.96 7.02
C ASN A 159 5.16 -6.87 6.01
N PHE A 160 4.03 -6.41 5.47
CA PHE A 160 3.35 -7.11 4.41
C PHE A 160 4.13 -7.04 3.10
N ASN A 161 4.36 -8.19 2.48
CA ASN A 161 5.09 -8.29 1.22
C ASN A 161 4.19 -8.11 0.00
N TYR A 162 2.95 -8.56 0.12
CA TYR A 162 1.96 -8.60 -0.97
C TYR A 162 0.59 -8.15 -0.47
N ALA A 163 -0.26 -7.77 -1.43
CA ALA A 163 -1.67 -7.48 -1.15
C ALA A 163 -2.59 -8.07 -2.22
N TYR A 164 -3.76 -8.54 -1.82
CA TYR A 164 -4.87 -8.80 -2.73
C TYR A 164 -6.02 -7.83 -2.44
N ILE A 165 -6.61 -7.33 -3.52
CA ILE A 165 -7.64 -6.28 -3.46
C ILE A 165 -8.88 -6.79 -4.16
N ARG A 166 -10.04 -6.75 -3.49
CA ARG A 166 -11.28 -7.16 -4.14
C ARG A 166 -11.64 -6.23 -5.30
N ALA A 167 -11.73 -6.80 -6.50
CA ALA A 167 -12.22 -6.10 -7.67
C ALA A 167 -13.74 -5.91 -7.62
N GLY A 168 -14.45 -6.94 -7.20
CA GLY A 168 -15.88 -7.05 -7.21
C GLY A 168 -16.33 -8.49 -7.31
N GLY A 169 -17.32 -8.77 -8.14
CA GLY A 169 -17.79 -10.12 -8.40
C GLY A 169 -19.21 -10.18 -8.90
N ARG A 170 -19.74 -11.38 -9.01
CA ARG A 170 -21.16 -11.63 -9.20
C ARG A 170 -21.86 -11.70 -7.85
N GLY A 171 -23.00 -11.03 -7.72
CA GLY A 171 -23.75 -10.96 -6.47
C GLY A 171 -24.52 -12.24 -6.16
N TYR A 172 -24.73 -12.51 -4.88
CA TYR A 172 -25.43 -13.70 -4.36
C TYR A 172 -26.95 -13.74 -4.66
N GLY A 173 -27.52 -12.63 -5.14
CA GLY A 173 -28.93 -12.54 -5.48
C GLY A 173 -29.28 -13.40 -6.71
N LYS A 174 -30.57 -13.74 -6.88
CA LYS A 174 -31.04 -14.58 -8.01
C LYS A 174 -30.61 -14.05 -9.37
N ASP A 175 -30.57 -12.72 -9.53
CA ASP A 175 -30.21 -12.06 -10.79
C ASP A 175 -28.71 -12.09 -11.07
N GLY A 176 -27.86 -12.40 -10.08
CA GLY A 176 -26.41 -12.49 -10.24
C GLY A 176 -25.78 -11.26 -10.86
N ASN A 177 -26.25 -10.06 -10.48
CA ASN A 177 -25.72 -8.81 -11.04
C ASN A 177 -24.27 -8.58 -10.63
N PHE A 178 -23.45 -8.15 -11.58
CA PHE A 178 -22.08 -7.76 -11.30
C PHE A 178 -21.99 -6.49 -10.45
N TYR A 179 -20.99 -6.46 -9.59
CA TYR A 179 -20.63 -5.27 -8.83
C TYR A 179 -19.12 -5.06 -8.81
N ILE A 180 -18.70 -3.81 -8.66
CA ILE A 180 -17.31 -3.42 -8.42
C ILE A 180 -17.19 -3.01 -6.95
N ASP A 181 -16.11 -3.41 -6.27
CA ASP A 181 -15.84 -2.97 -4.92
C ASP A 181 -15.59 -1.45 -4.91
N PRO A 182 -16.37 -0.66 -4.15
CA PRO A 182 -16.28 0.80 -4.22
C PRO A 182 -14.95 1.36 -3.70
N ASN A 183 -14.19 0.59 -2.91
CA ASN A 183 -12.97 1.03 -2.25
C ASN A 183 -11.69 0.52 -2.91
N PHE A 184 -11.76 -0.30 -3.98
CA PHE A 184 -10.57 -0.89 -4.59
C PHE A 184 -9.50 0.13 -4.97
N LYS A 185 -9.91 1.31 -5.48
CA LYS A 185 -8.96 2.36 -5.91
C LYS A 185 -8.09 2.88 -4.78
N MET A 186 -8.66 3.04 -3.59
CA MET A 186 -7.93 3.49 -2.41
C MET A 186 -6.80 2.52 -2.06
N PHE A 187 -7.07 1.22 -2.08
CA PHE A 187 -6.08 0.18 -1.80
C PHE A 187 -5.02 0.08 -2.91
N VAL A 188 -5.45 0.18 -4.19
CA VAL A 188 -4.54 0.24 -5.34
C VAL A 188 -3.57 1.43 -5.21
N GLU A 189 -4.07 2.63 -4.92
CA GLU A 189 -3.25 3.83 -4.77
C GLU A 189 -2.22 3.68 -3.64
N ALA A 190 -2.57 3.01 -2.55
CA ALA A 190 -1.64 2.72 -1.46
C ALA A 190 -0.51 1.77 -1.90
N CYS A 191 -0.86 0.66 -2.55
CA CYS A 191 0.11 -0.32 -3.05
C CYS A 191 1.03 0.28 -4.11
N GLU A 192 0.47 1.04 -5.06
CA GLU A 192 1.26 1.74 -6.10
C GLU A 192 2.24 2.75 -5.51
N TYR A 193 1.80 3.54 -4.52
CA TYR A 193 2.67 4.50 -3.87
C TYR A 193 3.84 3.81 -3.16
N LEU A 194 3.59 2.76 -2.39
CA LEU A 194 4.62 2.01 -1.69
C LEU A 194 5.49 1.16 -2.62
N GLY A 195 4.97 0.77 -3.77
CA GLY A 195 5.61 -0.18 -4.67
C GLY A 195 5.37 -1.64 -4.30
N ILE A 196 4.37 -1.93 -3.46
CA ILE A 196 3.99 -3.29 -3.07
C ILE A 196 3.33 -3.99 -4.25
N PRO A 197 3.79 -5.20 -4.66
CA PRO A 197 3.12 -6.01 -5.65
C PRO A 197 1.74 -6.45 -5.15
N TYR A 198 0.73 -6.34 -6.02
CA TYR A 198 -0.63 -6.73 -5.67
C TYR A 198 -1.33 -7.49 -6.81
N GLY A 199 -2.42 -8.17 -6.44
CA GLY A 199 -3.35 -8.80 -7.34
C GLY A 199 -4.79 -8.41 -7.04
N PHE A 200 -5.69 -8.82 -7.93
CA PHE A 200 -7.12 -8.69 -7.71
C PHE A 200 -7.74 -10.04 -7.39
N TYR A 201 -8.78 -10.04 -6.57
CA TYR A 201 -9.69 -11.16 -6.42
C TYR A 201 -11.14 -10.73 -6.73
N TYR A 202 -11.94 -11.69 -7.18
CA TYR A 202 -13.34 -11.47 -7.41
C TYR A 202 -14.17 -12.68 -6.96
N ILE A 203 -15.41 -12.45 -6.56
CA ILE A 203 -16.33 -13.48 -6.10
C ILE A 203 -17.00 -14.11 -7.30
N ASP A 204 -16.83 -15.43 -7.45
CA ASP A 204 -17.48 -16.24 -8.48
C ASP A 204 -18.78 -16.84 -7.95
N GLU A 205 -19.85 -16.56 -8.67
CA GLU A 205 -21.19 -17.12 -8.43
C GLU A 205 -21.82 -17.64 -9.73
N ALA A 206 -21.02 -18.06 -10.72
CA ALA A 206 -21.53 -18.60 -11.98
C ALA A 206 -22.27 -19.93 -11.76
N LEU A 207 -23.40 -20.10 -12.43
CA LEU A 207 -24.26 -21.30 -12.38
C LEU A 207 -24.08 -22.25 -13.58
N ASN A 208 -23.49 -21.75 -14.65
CA ASN A 208 -23.33 -22.46 -15.91
C ASN A 208 -22.24 -21.81 -16.78
N SER A 209 -21.89 -22.46 -17.91
CA SER A 209 -20.84 -21.97 -18.82
C SER A 209 -21.12 -20.60 -19.44
N GLU A 210 -22.39 -20.22 -19.63
CA GLU A 210 -22.72 -18.88 -20.15
C GLU A 210 -22.37 -17.80 -19.14
N GLU A 211 -22.68 -18.03 -17.86
CA GLU A 211 -22.30 -17.11 -16.77
C GLU A 211 -20.78 -17.11 -16.51
N VAL A 212 -20.08 -18.22 -16.72
CA VAL A 212 -18.61 -18.26 -16.74
C VAL A 212 -18.05 -17.32 -17.81
N ASP A 213 -18.60 -17.34 -19.03
CA ASP A 213 -18.18 -16.41 -20.10
C ASP A 213 -18.38 -14.95 -19.69
N GLU A 214 -19.52 -14.64 -19.08
CA GLU A 214 -19.83 -13.28 -18.61
C GLU A 214 -18.83 -12.83 -17.53
N GLU A 215 -18.47 -13.70 -16.57
CA GLU A 215 -17.50 -13.38 -15.51
C GLU A 215 -16.10 -13.16 -16.07
N VAL A 216 -15.67 -14.00 -17.00
CA VAL A 216 -14.38 -13.86 -17.68
C VAL A 216 -14.29 -12.53 -18.42
N GLU A 217 -15.34 -12.14 -19.18
CA GLU A 217 -15.35 -10.85 -19.87
C GLU A 217 -15.37 -9.67 -18.87
N PHE A 218 -16.19 -9.75 -17.82
CA PHE A 218 -16.27 -8.71 -16.79
C PHE A 218 -14.91 -8.47 -16.14
N MET A 219 -14.22 -9.53 -15.72
CA MET A 219 -12.92 -9.42 -15.05
C MET A 219 -11.80 -9.03 -16.01
N TYR A 220 -11.83 -9.53 -17.26
CA TYR A 220 -10.88 -9.10 -18.28
C TYR A 220 -10.98 -7.60 -18.53
N ASP A 221 -12.18 -7.09 -18.72
CA ASP A 221 -12.44 -5.65 -18.88
C ASP A 221 -12.01 -4.84 -17.66
N PHE A 222 -12.28 -5.35 -16.46
CA PHE A 222 -11.86 -4.70 -15.22
C PHE A 222 -10.33 -4.59 -15.12
N ILE A 223 -9.62 -5.69 -15.39
CA ILE A 223 -8.15 -5.75 -15.36
C ILE A 223 -7.58 -4.78 -16.41
N CYS A 224 -8.06 -4.82 -17.64
CA CYS A 224 -7.60 -3.94 -18.71
C CYS A 224 -7.75 -2.44 -18.38
N LYS A 225 -8.78 -2.07 -17.61
CA LYS A 225 -9.05 -0.68 -17.24
C LYS A 225 -8.29 -0.22 -15.99
N ASN A 226 -8.02 -1.13 -15.06
CA ASN A 226 -7.58 -0.77 -13.71
C ASN A 226 -6.21 -1.32 -13.33
N SER A 227 -5.60 -2.18 -14.14
CA SER A 227 -4.24 -2.67 -13.90
C SER A 227 -3.23 -1.55 -14.05
N THR A 228 -2.27 -1.55 -13.16
CA THR A 228 -1.16 -0.61 -13.11
C THR A 228 0.17 -1.36 -13.06
N SER A 229 1.26 -0.64 -12.86
CA SER A 229 2.61 -1.20 -12.91
C SER A 229 2.91 -2.24 -11.83
N LYS A 230 2.14 -2.29 -10.76
CA LYS A 230 2.34 -3.22 -9.63
C LYS A 230 1.28 -4.31 -9.52
N ASN A 231 0.25 -4.27 -10.37
CA ASN A 231 -0.70 -5.37 -10.49
C ASN A 231 -0.07 -6.49 -11.33
N ILE A 232 0.74 -7.32 -10.69
CA ILE A 232 1.55 -8.37 -11.32
C ILE A 232 1.28 -9.76 -10.78
N LEU A 233 0.48 -9.87 -9.72
CA LEU A 233 0.12 -11.17 -9.13
C LEU A 233 -1.03 -11.82 -9.92
N PRO A 234 -1.20 -13.16 -9.87
CA PRO A 234 -2.29 -13.84 -10.57
C PRO A 234 -3.66 -13.34 -10.09
N LEU A 235 -4.66 -13.47 -10.95
CA LEU A 235 -6.06 -13.24 -10.57
C LEU A 235 -6.50 -14.32 -9.59
N VAL A 236 -7.25 -13.95 -8.55
CA VAL A 236 -7.85 -14.91 -7.63
C VAL A 236 -9.34 -15.05 -7.92
N ILE A 237 -9.77 -16.29 -8.16
CA ILE A 237 -11.17 -16.69 -8.26
C ILE A 237 -11.61 -17.13 -6.87
N ASP A 238 -12.47 -16.35 -6.26
CA ASP A 238 -12.99 -16.59 -4.91
C ASP A 238 -14.27 -17.43 -4.98
N ILE A 239 -14.16 -18.71 -4.60
CA ILE A 239 -15.23 -19.71 -4.67
C ILE A 239 -15.58 -20.14 -3.25
N GLU A 240 -16.69 -19.66 -2.71
CA GLU A 240 -17.12 -19.95 -1.35
C GLU A 240 -18.53 -20.53 -1.29
N LYS A 241 -18.73 -21.46 -0.35
CA LYS A 241 -20.06 -22.00 -0.02
C LYS A 241 -20.59 -21.29 1.19
N TYR A 242 -21.67 -20.57 0.99
CA TYR A 242 -22.37 -19.88 2.06
C TYR A 242 -23.47 -20.75 2.67
N ASP A 243 -23.75 -20.55 3.95
CA ASP A 243 -24.92 -21.17 4.61
C ASP A 243 -26.21 -20.76 3.88
N ASP A 244 -27.21 -21.67 3.93
CA ASP A 244 -28.52 -21.49 3.28
C ASP A 244 -29.22 -20.17 3.59
N ASN A 245 -28.83 -19.49 4.68
CA ASN A 245 -29.36 -18.20 5.11
C ASN A 245 -28.89 -17.01 4.25
N ILE A 246 -27.84 -17.16 3.42
CA ILE A 246 -27.27 -16.09 2.59
C ILE A 246 -27.76 -16.17 1.14
N ASN A 247 -28.80 -16.94 0.84
CA ASN A 247 -29.35 -17.08 -0.52
C ASN A 247 -28.27 -17.30 -1.60
N ALA A 248 -27.26 -18.07 -1.27
CA ALA A 248 -26.21 -18.42 -2.25
C ALA A 248 -26.87 -19.08 -3.46
N ARG A 249 -26.73 -18.43 -4.61
CA ARG A 249 -27.31 -18.93 -5.87
C ARG A 249 -26.68 -20.25 -6.30
N THR A 250 -25.45 -20.51 -5.87
CA THR A 250 -24.63 -21.69 -6.21
C THR A 250 -24.86 -22.90 -5.30
N LYS A 251 -25.74 -22.79 -4.29
CA LYS A 251 -25.92 -23.84 -3.26
C LYS A 251 -26.30 -25.22 -3.81
N ASP A 252 -27.01 -25.27 -4.93
CA ASP A 252 -27.53 -26.51 -5.48
C ASP A 252 -26.65 -27.13 -6.59
N ILE A 253 -25.49 -26.46 -6.91
CA ILE A 253 -24.62 -26.90 -8.04
C ILE A 253 -23.20 -27.26 -7.58
N TRP A 254 -22.99 -27.58 -6.29
CA TRP A 254 -21.65 -27.83 -5.78
C TRP A 254 -20.94 -29.02 -6.43
N GLU A 255 -21.70 -30.05 -6.82
CA GLU A 255 -21.16 -31.18 -7.56
C GLU A 255 -20.60 -30.79 -8.94
N ASP A 256 -21.13 -29.73 -9.53
CA ASP A 256 -20.72 -29.22 -10.84
C ASP A 256 -19.64 -28.14 -10.75
N ARG A 257 -19.33 -27.62 -9.53
CA ARG A 257 -18.38 -26.51 -9.32
C ARG A 257 -17.00 -26.79 -9.90
N LYS A 258 -16.52 -28.03 -9.81
CA LYS A 258 -15.25 -28.43 -10.42
C LYS A 258 -15.19 -28.11 -11.92
N TYR A 259 -16.24 -28.40 -12.64
CA TYR A 259 -16.28 -28.15 -14.09
C TYR A 259 -16.30 -26.66 -14.40
N LEU A 260 -17.13 -25.89 -13.70
CA LEU A 260 -17.19 -24.44 -13.87
C LEU A 260 -15.87 -23.74 -13.45
N ALA A 261 -15.26 -24.15 -12.35
CA ALA A 261 -13.97 -23.64 -11.89
C ALA A 261 -12.84 -23.98 -12.89
N THR A 262 -12.84 -25.21 -13.47
CA THR A 262 -11.89 -25.56 -14.53
C THR A 262 -12.07 -24.69 -15.75
N GLU A 263 -13.32 -24.48 -16.18
CA GLU A 263 -13.66 -23.64 -17.32
C GLU A 263 -13.23 -22.17 -17.10
N LEU A 264 -13.43 -21.60 -15.89
CA LEU A 264 -12.96 -20.27 -15.51
C LEU A 264 -11.43 -20.16 -15.65
N VAL A 265 -10.68 -21.10 -15.05
CA VAL A 265 -9.22 -21.12 -15.11
C VAL A 265 -8.72 -21.19 -16.55
N ASP A 266 -9.29 -22.09 -17.37
CA ASP A 266 -8.89 -22.27 -18.77
C ASP A 266 -9.19 -21.03 -19.62
N LYS A 267 -10.37 -20.40 -19.43
CA LYS A 267 -10.77 -19.20 -20.17
C LYS A 267 -9.96 -17.98 -19.78
N PHE A 268 -9.63 -17.79 -18.50
CA PHE A 268 -8.69 -16.73 -18.10
C PHE A 268 -7.31 -16.96 -18.69
N LEU A 269 -6.81 -18.20 -18.67
CA LEU A 269 -5.52 -18.53 -19.27
C LEU A 269 -5.52 -18.25 -20.78
N ALA A 270 -6.60 -18.56 -21.49
CA ALA A 270 -6.76 -18.25 -22.91
C ALA A 270 -6.71 -16.74 -23.21
N LYS A 271 -7.12 -15.90 -22.26
CA LYS A 271 -6.96 -14.44 -22.31
C LYS A 271 -5.60 -13.94 -21.84
N GLY A 272 -4.67 -14.84 -21.48
CA GLY A 272 -3.33 -14.48 -20.95
C GLY A 272 -3.30 -14.08 -19.48
N ILE A 273 -4.37 -14.38 -18.74
CA ILE A 273 -4.47 -14.11 -17.31
C ILE A 273 -4.23 -15.40 -16.54
N SER A 274 -3.12 -15.46 -15.78
CA SER A 274 -2.92 -16.54 -14.81
C SER A 274 -3.88 -16.36 -13.63
N SER A 275 -4.52 -17.46 -13.21
CA SER A 275 -5.45 -17.42 -12.07
C SER A 275 -5.17 -18.54 -11.06
N ILE A 276 -5.56 -18.29 -9.81
CA ILE A 276 -5.54 -19.23 -8.70
C ILE A 276 -6.93 -19.25 -8.05
N ILE A 277 -7.25 -20.29 -7.31
CA ILE A 277 -8.53 -20.39 -6.61
C ILE A 277 -8.33 -20.12 -5.13
N TYR A 278 -9.14 -19.20 -4.58
CA TYR A 278 -9.35 -19.07 -3.15
C TYR A 278 -10.62 -19.82 -2.75
N THR A 279 -10.54 -20.59 -1.66
CA THR A 279 -11.67 -21.26 -1.06
C THR A 279 -11.32 -21.81 0.34
N ASN A 280 -12.31 -22.28 1.07
CA ASN A 280 -12.10 -23.02 2.32
C ASN A 280 -11.42 -24.38 2.03
N ALA A 281 -10.50 -24.79 2.92
CA ALA A 281 -9.72 -26.02 2.74
C ALA A 281 -10.57 -27.28 2.59
N ASN A 282 -11.70 -27.39 3.31
CA ASN A 282 -12.59 -28.53 3.19
C ASN A 282 -13.31 -28.56 1.83
N MET A 283 -13.73 -27.39 1.37
CA MET A 283 -14.38 -27.22 0.07
C MET A 283 -13.42 -27.54 -1.09
N ALA A 284 -12.16 -27.08 -0.97
CA ALA A 284 -11.13 -27.45 -1.93
C ALA A 284 -10.96 -28.96 -2.03
N ASN A 285 -10.88 -29.65 -0.88
CA ASN A 285 -10.69 -31.10 -0.84
C ASN A 285 -11.89 -31.87 -1.39
N GLU A 286 -13.11 -31.43 -1.08
CA GLU A 286 -14.35 -32.14 -1.46
C GLU A 286 -14.72 -31.91 -2.93
N TYR A 287 -14.58 -30.68 -3.44
CA TYR A 287 -15.14 -30.32 -4.75
C TYR A 287 -14.12 -29.84 -5.79
N LEU A 288 -12.96 -29.30 -5.39
CA LEU A 288 -12.10 -28.54 -6.30
C LEU A 288 -10.68 -29.10 -6.46
N SER A 289 -10.28 -30.11 -5.70
CA SER A 289 -8.90 -30.62 -5.66
C SER A 289 -8.34 -31.06 -7.03
N GLU A 290 -9.21 -31.51 -7.94
CA GLU A 290 -8.84 -31.94 -9.28
C GLU A 290 -8.63 -30.77 -10.27
N VAL A 291 -9.03 -29.54 -9.93
CA VAL A 291 -8.81 -28.38 -10.80
C VAL A 291 -7.30 -28.13 -10.94
N ASN A 292 -6.85 -27.96 -12.18
CA ASN A 292 -5.44 -27.79 -12.48
C ASN A 292 -4.97 -26.33 -12.28
N THR A 293 -4.94 -25.89 -11.03
CA THR A 293 -4.42 -24.57 -10.65
C THR A 293 -3.85 -24.62 -9.23
N CYS A 294 -3.20 -23.51 -8.81
CA CYS A 294 -2.78 -23.34 -7.43
C CYS A 294 -3.93 -22.83 -6.54
N PHE A 295 -3.81 -23.09 -5.26
CA PHE A 295 -4.83 -22.75 -4.28
C PHE A 295 -4.32 -21.77 -3.21
N TRP A 296 -5.17 -20.83 -2.87
CA TRP A 296 -5.12 -20.05 -1.65
C TRP A 296 -6.23 -20.57 -0.74
N LEU A 297 -5.86 -21.23 0.36
CA LEU A 297 -6.81 -21.93 1.22
C LEU A 297 -7.08 -21.16 2.50
N ALA A 298 -8.37 -20.96 2.81
CA ALA A 298 -8.80 -20.47 4.11
C ALA A 298 -8.94 -21.61 5.10
N TYR A 299 -8.24 -21.47 6.21
CA TYR A 299 -8.39 -22.31 7.38
C TYR A 299 -7.91 -21.56 8.62
N TYR A 300 -8.83 -21.18 9.49
CA TYR A 300 -8.54 -20.28 10.58
C TYR A 300 -7.89 -20.98 11.76
N ASP A 301 -6.70 -20.52 12.15
CA ASP A 301 -5.98 -20.97 13.33
C ASP A 301 -6.63 -20.39 14.58
N ARG A 302 -6.85 -21.25 15.59
CA ARG A 302 -7.44 -20.86 16.87
C ARG A 302 -6.49 -20.08 17.77
N GLU A 303 -5.18 -20.06 17.45
CA GLU A 303 -4.17 -19.42 18.29
C GLU A 303 -4.13 -17.90 18.17
N ASN A 304 -4.85 -17.31 17.20
CA ASN A 304 -4.97 -15.87 16.98
C ASN A 304 -3.61 -15.14 17.04
N ARG A 305 -2.63 -15.67 16.31
CA ARG A 305 -1.27 -15.14 16.17
C ARG A 305 -0.72 -15.47 14.78
N ILE A 306 0.37 -14.79 14.37
CA ILE A 306 1.07 -15.16 13.14
C ILE A 306 1.67 -16.57 13.30
N PRO A 307 1.36 -17.53 12.41
CA PRO A 307 1.90 -18.87 12.47
C PRO A 307 3.43 -18.85 12.32
N LYS A 308 4.12 -19.63 13.15
CA LYS A 308 5.58 -19.77 13.08
C LYS A 308 6.05 -20.74 12.00
N GLN A 309 5.17 -21.60 11.54
CA GLN A 309 5.46 -22.64 10.57
C GLN A 309 4.28 -22.79 9.63
N TRP A 310 4.58 -23.18 8.40
CA TRP A 310 3.58 -23.46 7.41
C TRP A 310 2.70 -24.64 7.81
N TYR A 311 1.42 -24.38 7.99
CA TYR A 311 0.35 -25.39 8.10
C TYR A 311 0.49 -26.46 9.20
N THR A 312 1.39 -26.32 10.18
CA THR A 312 1.65 -27.37 11.19
C THR A 312 0.54 -27.56 12.22
N SER A 313 -0.35 -26.57 12.40
CA SER A 313 -1.51 -26.70 13.32
C SER A 313 -2.66 -27.52 12.73
N LEU A 314 -2.52 -28.06 11.54
CA LEU A 314 -3.59 -28.65 10.74
C LEU A 314 -3.40 -30.15 10.46
N GLU A 315 -2.40 -30.78 11.07
CA GLU A 315 -2.08 -32.22 10.84
C GLU A 315 -3.26 -33.17 11.05
N ASP A 316 -4.29 -32.76 11.80
CA ASP A 316 -5.47 -33.55 12.09
C ASP A 316 -6.65 -33.35 11.13
N GLN A 317 -6.50 -32.48 10.10
CA GLN A 317 -7.60 -32.17 9.19
C GLN A 317 -7.62 -33.08 7.95
N GLU A 318 -8.79 -33.44 7.46
CA GLU A 318 -8.97 -34.27 6.27
C GLU A 318 -8.31 -33.65 5.04
N ALA A 319 -8.43 -32.32 4.85
CA ALA A 319 -7.84 -31.59 3.73
C ALA A 319 -6.31 -31.72 3.67
N THR A 320 -5.61 -31.78 4.83
CA THR A 320 -4.14 -31.91 4.87
C THR A 320 -3.65 -33.31 4.50
N LYS A 321 -4.53 -34.32 4.50
CA LYS A 321 -4.21 -35.68 4.06
C LYS A 321 -4.21 -35.78 2.53
N ASN A 322 -4.75 -34.81 1.82
CA ASN A 322 -4.71 -34.75 0.36
C ASN A 322 -3.39 -34.12 -0.11
N GLU A 323 -2.37 -34.96 -0.35
CA GLU A 323 -1.04 -34.51 -0.77
C GLU A 323 -1.08 -33.68 -2.08
N GLU A 324 -1.96 -34.03 -3.01
CA GLU A 324 -2.09 -33.31 -4.28
C GLU A 324 -2.57 -31.87 -4.04
N LEU A 325 -3.61 -31.68 -3.23
CA LEU A 325 -4.12 -30.36 -2.85
C LEU A 325 -3.06 -29.55 -2.11
N MET A 326 -2.35 -30.18 -1.15
CA MET A 326 -1.32 -29.51 -0.37
C MET A 326 -0.13 -29.06 -1.22
N ASN A 327 0.23 -29.82 -2.25
CA ASN A 327 1.28 -29.45 -3.20
C ASN A 327 0.88 -28.25 -4.06
N LYS A 328 -0.42 -28.09 -4.34
CA LYS A 328 -0.99 -26.95 -5.09
C LYS A 328 -1.21 -25.71 -4.21
N MET A 329 -1.16 -25.84 -2.89
CA MET A 329 -1.41 -24.74 -1.96
C MET A 329 -0.21 -23.78 -1.90
N ILE A 330 -0.46 -22.51 -2.25
CA ILE A 330 0.57 -21.45 -2.29
C ILE A 330 0.31 -20.33 -1.28
N ALA A 331 -0.89 -20.23 -0.76
CA ALA A 331 -1.29 -19.24 0.24
C ALA A 331 -2.25 -19.84 1.26
N TRP A 332 -2.12 -19.40 2.50
CA TRP A 332 -2.94 -19.82 3.64
C TRP A 332 -3.53 -18.59 4.33
N GLN A 333 -4.85 -18.40 4.24
CA GLN A 333 -5.56 -17.45 5.08
C GLN A 333 -5.78 -18.09 6.45
N PHE A 334 -4.98 -17.67 7.43
CA PHE A 334 -5.03 -18.27 8.77
C PHE A 334 -5.95 -17.53 9.74
N THR A 335 -6.43 -16.35 9.36
CA THR A 335 -7.37 -15.56 10.17
C THR A 335 -8.18 -14.58 9.32
N GLU A 336 -9.39 -14.28 9.77
CA GLU A 336 -10.30 -13.25 9.23
C GLU A 336 -10.41 -12.02 10.14
N SER A 337 -9.58 -11.90 11.17
CA SER A 337 -9.71 -10.85 12.18
C SER A 337 -8.37 -10.43 12.80
N GLY A 338 -7.35 -10.28 11.96
CA GLY A 338 -6.01 -9.95 12.40
C GLY A 338 -5.30 -11.11 13.09
N ALA A 339 -4.22 -10.83 13.82
CA ALA A 339 -3.43 -11.81 14.55
C ALA A 339 -3.20 -11.39 16.01
N GLY A 340 -4.28 -11.18 16.72
CA GLY A 340 -4.27 -10.82 18.13
C GLY A 340 -3.50 -9.51 18.40
N LYS A 341 -2.47 -9.58 19.28
CA LYS A 341 -1.65 -8.40 19.60
C LYS A 341 -0.62 -8.06 18.53
N GLU A 342 -0.33 -8.98 17.62
CA GLU A 342 0.67 -8.77 16.56
C GLU A 342 0.06 -7.92 15.45
N ILE A 343 -1.20 -8.17 15.09
CA ILE A 343 -1.98 -7.40 14.11
C ILE A 343 -3.36 -7.16 14.71
N ASP A 344 -3.51 -6.04 15.40
CA ASP A 344 -4.77 -5.62 16.05
C ASP A 344 -5.66 -4.83 15.07
N TYR A 345 -6.11 -5.52 14.03
CA TYR A 345 -7.03 -5.04 12.99
C TYR A 345 -8.00 -6.16 12.62
N LYS A 346 -9.16 -5.83 12.08
CA LYS A 346 -10.13 -6.81 11.55
C LYS A 346 -9.87 -7.07 10.05
N VAL A 347 -8.65 -7.46 9.75
CA VAL A 347 -8.15 -7.70 8.41
C VAL A 347 -7.84 -9.17 8.24
N ASP A 348 -8.14 -9.71 7.09
CA ASP A 348 -7.74 -11.04 6.69
C ASP A 348 -6.24 -11.08 6.48
N VAL A 349 -5.57 -12.03 7.15
CA VAL A 349 -4.11 -12.15 7.10
C VAL A 349 -3.72 -13.52 6.58
N ASN A 350 -2.77 -13.50 5.67
CA ASN A 350 -2.33 -14.68 4.96
C ASN A 350 -0.83 -14.90 5.11
N LEU A 351 -0.45 -16.16 5.21
CA LEU A 351 0.93 -16.61 5.04
C LEU A 351 1.05 -17.19 3.62
N VAL A 352 2.09 -16.79 2.87
CA VAL A 352 2.24 -17.22 1.48
C VAL A 352 3.63 -17.79 1.22
N LYS A 353 3.72 -18.76 0.31
CA LYS A 353 4.99 -19.27 -0.23
C LYS A 353 5.63 -18.19 -1.10
N ASN A 354 6.68 -17.60 -0.60
CA ASN A 354 7.30 -16.43 -1.23
C ASN A 354 7.91 -16.75 -2.61
N ASP A 355 8.50 -17.93 -2.77
CA ASP A 355 9.08 -18.39 -4.03
C ASP A 355 8.10 -18.34 -5.20
N PHE A 356 6.84 -18.75 -4.98
CA PHE A 356 5.79 -18.67 -6.00
C PHE A 356 5.52 -17.22 -6.44
N PHE A 357 5.37 -16.31 -5.48
CA PHE A 357 5.04 -14.91 -5.79
C PHE A 357 6.23 -14.13 -6.35
N ILE A 358 7.46 -14.42 -5.88
CA ILE A 358 8.71 -13.82 -6.40
C ILE A 358 8.89 -14.08 -7.90
N GLU A 359 8.44 -15.22 -8.43
CA GLU A 359 8.54 -15.51 -9.86
C GLU A 359 7.76 -14.49 -10.71
N TYR A 360 6.58 -14.08 -10.26
CA TYR A 360 5.81 -13.00 -10.92
C TYR A 360 6.55 -11.67 -10.85
N VAL A 361 7.09 -11.32 -9.69
CA VAL A 361 7.89 -10.09 -9.50
C VAL A 361 9.10 -10.06 -10.41
N LYS A 362 9.87 -11.17 -10.48
CA LYS A 362 11.06 -11.29 -11.32
C LYS A 362 10.74 -11.22 -12.82
N LYS A 363 9.64 -11.83 -13.24
CA LYS A 363 9.20 -11.76 -14.64
C LYS A 363 8.92 -10.32 -15.03
N TYR A 364 8.14 -9.60 -14.22
CA TYR A 364 7.81 -8.20 -14.46
C TYR A 364 9.03 -7.26 -14.48
N THR A 365 10.05 -7.52 -13.64
CA THR A 365 11.27 -6.70 -13.59
C THR A 365 12.25 -6.99 -14.75
N LYS A 366 12.18 -8.16 -15.37
CA LYS A 366 13.00 -8.50 -16.54
C LYS A 366 12.46 -7.90 -17.84
N ASP A 367 11.17 -7.64 -17.93
CA ASP A 367 10.51 -7.10 -19.12
C ASP A 367 10.56 -5.55 -19.17
N LYS A 368 11.16 -4.90 -18.16
CA LYS A 368 11.45 -3.45 -18.09
C LYS A 368 12.91 -3.14 -18.28
#